data_052b08b57b83f26759dc4eaef82dbde9
#
_entry.id   052b08b57b83f26759dc4eaef82dbde9
#
_cell.length_a   1.000
_cell.length_b   1.000
_cell.length_c   1.000
_cell.angle_alpha   90.00
_cell.angle_beta   90.00
_cell.angle_gamma   90.00
#
_symmetry.space_group_name_H-M   'P 1'
#
loop_
_entity.id
_entity.type
_entity.pdbx_description
1 polymer ?
#
loop_
_entity_poly.entity_id
_entity_poly.type
_entity_poly.pdbx_seq_one_letter_code
_entity_poly.pdbx_strand_id
1 'polypeptide(L)'
;SDGSVVCSENVKLTTPAIAVGGQTAAVYDIGGQSLLIFSASGLVRDMSSECSGGILSVSLNSSDYMALNAEKSGYKSAVTMYDASGEKVLAFNSSEHYVIDATVLRDCKHMAAVTLSESGGAFADTVSVYSIGSDQPAAVNTLTGSLLLSTGSVAGTLACLTDEGLTFFGTDGALSGSYRYEYPYLRGQSLNGENFAALLLSRYRSGSTMKLVTVSQDGSALASLDTSGEVLSMSAAGKYIAVLYSDSLVIYTPQLEEYARLDGTEYARLVLMRADGTAVLVGSSSAWLYIP
;
A
#
# COMPACT_ATOMS: atom_id res chain seq x y z
N SER A 1 -0.42 25.30 4.23
CA SER A 1 -1.89 25.33 4.10
C SER A 1 -2.49 25.79 5.43
N ASP A 2 -3.55 26.55 5.37
CA ASP A 2 -4.25 27.14 6.53
C ASP A 2 -5.40 26.24 7.04
N GLY A 3 -5.55 25.04 6.47
CA GLY A 3 -6.63 24.12 6.81
C GLY A 3 -7.98 24.46 6.20
N SER A 4 -8.04 25.40 5.22
CA SER A 4 -9.27 25.71 4.53
C SER A 4 -9.75 24.52 3.68
N VAL A 5 -11.09 24.34 3.63
CA VAL A 5 -11.71 23.30 2.81
C VAL A 5 -11.62 23.70 1.34
N VAL A 6 -10.91 22.91 0.55
CA VAL A 6 -10.78 23.13 -0.90
C VAL A 6 -11.96 22.53 -1.66
N CYS A 7 -12.44 21.36 -1.24
CA CYS A 7 -13.54 20.64 -1.88
C CYS A 7 -14.30 19.84 -0.84
N SER A 8 -15.62 19.72 -1.05
CA SER A 8 -16.49 18.86 -0.25
C SER A 8 -17.54 18.26 -1.16
N GLU A 9 -17.60 16.93 -1.20
CA GLU A 9 -18.57 16.16 -1.97
C GLU A 9 -19.46 15.34 -1.06
N ASN A 10 -20.75 15.29 -1.40
CA ASN A 10 -21.73 14.45 -0.72
C ASN A 10 -21.94 13.16 -1.49
N VAL A 11 -21.30 12.09 -1.04
CA VAL A 11 -21.42 10.76 -1.65
C VAL A 11 -21.88 9.75 -0.60
N LYS A 12 -22.80 8.86 -0.97
CA LYS A 12 -23.20 7.77 -0.12
C LYS A 12 -22.23 6.59 -0.32
N LEU A 13 -21.42 6.31 0.69
CA LEU A 13 -20.53 5.16 0.73
C LEU A 13 -20.94 4.24 1.89
N THR A 14 -20.94 2.94 1.64
CA THR A 14 -21.28 1.91 2.64
C THR A 14 -20.01 1.45 3.36
N THR A 15 -18.97 1.18 2.61
CA THR A 15 -17.66 0.75 3.11
C THR A 15 -16.57 1.62 2.45
N PRO A 16 -16.39 2.86 2.94
CA PRO A 16 -15.46 3.80 2.32
C PRO A 16 -14.01 3.35 2.44
N ALA A 17 -13.26 3.51 1.37
CA ALA A 17 -11.82 3.29 1.33
C ALA A 17 -11.12 4.40 0.53
N ILE A 18 -9.82 4.54 0.75
CA ILE A 18 -8.99 5.55 0.10
C ILE A 18 -7.72 4.87 -0.41
N ALA A 19 -7.36 5.14 -1.67
CA ALA A 19 -6.04 4.88 -2.22
C ALA A 19 -5.37 6.20 -2.58
N VAL A 20 -4.07 6.32 -2.35
CA VAL A 20 -3.32 7.58 -2.53
C VAL A 20 -2.22 7.35 -3.57
N GLY A 21 -2.18 8.25 -4.56
CA GLY A 21 -1.13 8.33 -5.58
C GLY A 21 -0.12 9.45 -5.30
N GLY A 22 0.55 9.92 -6.35
CA GLY A 22 1.51 11.02 -6.27
C GLY A 22 0.87 12.37 -6.02
N GLN A 23 -0.17 12.70 -6.77
CA GLN A 23 -0.90 13.98 -6.69
C GLN A 23 -2.41 13.81 -6.55
N THR A 24 -2.90 12.57 -6.63
CA THR A 24 -4.31 12.25 -6.56
C THR A 24 -4.61 11.24 -5.45
N ALA A 25 -5.88 11.20 -5.05
CA ALA A 25 -6.43 10.20 -4.17
C ALA A 25 -7.74 9.67 -4.74
N ALA A 26 -7.92 8.36 -4.71
CA ALA A 26 -9.17 7.71 -5.04
C ALA A 26 -9.96 7.46 -3.75
N VAL A 27 -11.21 7.92 -3.71
CA VAL A 27 -12.18 7.59 -2.66
C VAL A 27 -13.22 6.66 -3.29
N TYR A 28 -13.42 5.49 -2.70
CA TYR A 28 -14.29 4.47 -3.29
C TYR A 28 -15.07 3.67 -2.24
N ASP A 29 -16.10 2.97 -2.68
CA ASP A 29 -16.95 2.13 -1.84
C ASP A 29 -16.64 0.65 -2.12
N ILE A 30 -16.06 -0.05 -1.15
CA ILE A 30 -15.77 -1.49 -1.26
C ILE A 30 -17.11 -2.26 -1.34
N GLY A 31 -17.26 -3.06 -2.39
CA GLY A 31 -18.52 -3.77 -2.72
C GLY A 31 -19.56 -2.88 -3.40
N GLY A 32 -19.35 -1.57 -3.48
CA GLY A 32 -20.17 -0.60 -4.22
C GLY A 32 -19.54 -0.25 -5.57
N GLN A 33 -20.09 0.79 -6.23
CA GLN A 33 -19.64 1.25 -7.55
C GLN A 33 -19.10 2.68 -7.54
N SER A 34 -19.13 3.37 -6.40
CA SER A 34 -18.66 4.75 -6.31
C SER A 34 -17.13 4.79 -6.34
N LEU A 35 -16.57 5.56 -7.27
CA LEU A 35 -15.13 5.79 -7.43
C LEU A 35 -14.88 7.23 -7.85
N LEU A 36 -14.34 8.02 -6.94
CA LEU A 36 -14.07 9.45 -7.13
C LEU A 36 -12.58 9.73 -7.00
N ILE A 37 -12.02 10.45 -7.95
CA ILE A 37 -10.61 10.85 -7.96
C ILE A 37 -10.50 12.34 -7.59
N PHE A 38 -9.76 12.61 -6.54
CA PHE A 38 -9.50 13.96 -6.03
C PHE A 38 -8.04 14.35 -6.24
N SER A 39 -7.79 15.63 -6.38
CA SER A 39 -6.46 16.25 -6.29
C SER A 39 -6.47 17.39 -5.28
N ALA A 40 -5.35 18.08 -5.12
CA ALA A 40 -5.28 19.29 -4.30
C ALA A 40 -6.20 20.44 -4.80
N SER A 41 -6.73 20.38 -6.03
CA SER A 41 -7.68 21.34 -6.59
C SER A 41 -9.15 20.92 -6.45
N GLY A 42 -9.43 19.73 -5.89
CA GLY A 42 -10.78 19.20 -5.69
C GLY A 42 -11.06 17.94 -6.49
N LEU A 43 -12.34 17.64 -6.77
CA LEU A 43 -12.76 16.49 -7.57
C LEU A 43 -12.26 16.65 -9.01
N VAL A 44 -11.42 15.71 -9.45
CA VAL A 44 -10.86 15.68 -10.82
C VAL A 44 -11.72 14.84 -11.73
N ARG A 45 -12.22 13.70 -11.23
CA ARG A 45 -12.95 12.73 -12.06
C ARG A 45 -13.88 11.87 -11.21
N ASP A 46 -15.06 11.61 -11.77
CA ASP A 46 -15.97 10.56 -11.31
C ASP A 46 -15.84 9.36 -12.26
N MET A 47 -15.33 8.23 -11.73
CA MET A 47 -15.13 7.00 -12.47
C MET A 47 -16.13 5.91 -12.08
N SER A 48 -17.22 6.26 -11.40
CA SER A 48 -18.23 5.30 -10.94
C SER A 48 -18.87 4.55 -12.11
N SER A 49 -18.97 5.16 -13.29
CA SER A 49 -19.49 4.52 -14.51
C SER A 49 -18.59 3.42 -15.08
N GLU A 50 -17.29 3.41 -14.73
CA GLU A 50 -16.35 2.37 -15.13
C GLU A 50 -16.53 1.08 -14.29
N CYS A 51 -17.23 1.17 -13.17
CA CYS A 51 -17.45 0.08 -12.23
C CYS A 51 -18.76 -0.65 -12.57
N SER A 52 -18.70 -1.69 -13.40
CA SER A 52 -19.88 -2.50 -13.76
C SER A 52 -20.36 -3.44 -12.66
N GLY A 53 -19.55 -3.65 -11.62
CA GLY A 53 -19.82 -4.49 -10.44
C GLY A 53 -19.22 -3.86 -9.20
N GLY A 54 -19.28 -4.57 -8.07
CA GLY A 54 -18.69 -4.11 -6.80
C GLY A 54 -17.18 -3.94 -6.90
N ILE A 55 -16.66 -2.82 -6.42
CA ILE A 55 -15.22 -2.55 -6.34
C ILE A 55 -14.62 -3.44 -5.23
N LEU A 56 -13.59 -4.21 -5.56
CA LEU A 56 -12.88 -5.06 -4.59
C LEU A 56 -11.67 -4.32 -4.00
N SER A 57 -10.86 -3.69 -4.84
CA SER A 57 -9.74 -2.84 -4.42
C SER A 57 -9.36 -1.81 -5.49
N VAL A 58 -8.76 -0.72 -5.04
CA VAL A 58 -8.14 0.30 -5.89
C VAL A 58 -6.75 0.56 -5.38
N SER A 59 -5.77 0.62 -6.26
CA SER A 59 -4.41 1.08 -5.95
C SER A 59 -3.98 2.20 -6.90
N LEU A 60 -3.20 3.13 -6.39
CA LEU A 60 -2.57 4.19 -7.15
C LEU A 60 -1.05 4.13 -6.95
N ASN A 61 -0.28 4.31 -8.01
CA ASN A 61 1.16 4.46 -7.88
C ASN A 61 1.58 5.94 -7.74
N SER A 62 2.86 6.20 -7.54
CA SER A 62 3.40 7.55 -7.37
C SER A 62 3.28 8.45 -8.61
N SER A 63 2.88 7.92 -9.75
CA SER A 63 2.63 8.64 -11.01
C SER A 63 1.14 8.71 -11.35
N ASP A 64 0.27 8.43 -10.37
CA ASP A 64 -1.20 8.48 -10.48
C ASP A 64 -1.80 7.47 -11.49
N TYR A 65 -1.04 6.44 -11.87
CA TYR A 65 -1.61 5.28 -12.57
C TYR A 65 -2.39 4.44 -11.57
N MET A 66 -3.54 3.92 -11.99
CA MET A 66 -4.49 3.24 -11.13
C MET A 66 -4.73 1.80 -11.59
N ALA A 67 -4.76 0.85 -10.64
CA ALA A 67 -5.34 -0.47 -10.84
C ALA A 67 -6.69 -0.52 -10.11
N LEU A 68 -7.76 -0.79 -10.85
CA LEU A 68 -9.11 -1.02 -10.36
C LEU A 68 -9.43 -2.50 -10.45
N ASN A 69 -9.61 -3.15 -9.32
CA ASN A 69 -10.09 -4.52 -9.21
C ASN A 69 -11.58 -4.50 -8.85
N ALA A 70 -12.43 -5.06 -9.70
CA ALA A 70 -13.86 -5.04 -9.53
C ALA A 70 -14.51 -6.35 -9.98
N GLU A 71 -15.70 -6.61 -9.49
CA GLU A 71 -16.55 -7.69 -9.97
C GLU A 71 -16.96 -7.45 -11.42
N LYS A 72 -17.06 -8.52 -12.20
CA LYS A 72 -17.50 -8.48 -13.59
C LYS A 72 -18.36 -9.69 -13.91
N SER A 73 -19.51 -9.45 -14.55
CA SER A 73 -20.42 -10.53 -14.96
C SER A 73 -19.68 -11.55 -15.85
N GLY A 74 -19.81 -12.84 -15.51
CA GLY A 74 -19.11 -13.94 -16.20
C GLY A 74 -17.68 -14.20 -15.78
N TYR A 75 -17.13 -13.42 -14.86
CA TYR A 75 -15.80 -13.58 -14.29
C TYR A 75 -15.83 -13.54 -12.77
N LYS A 76 -14.80 -14.07 -12.11
CA LYS A 76 -14.61 -13.93 -10.66
C LYS A 76 -14.21 -12.50 -10.29
N SER A 77 -13.35 -11.90 -11.09
CA SER A 77 -12.96 -10.50 -10.97
C SER A 77 -12.34 -9.99 -12.27
N ALA A 78 -12.26 -8.67 -12.40
CA ALA A 78 -11.58 -7.99 -13.50
C ALA A 78 -10.69 -6.89 -12.94
N VAL A 79 -9.47 -6.81 -13.44
CA VAL A 79 -8.56 -5.71 -13.12
C VAL A 79 -8.38 -4.85 -14.35
N THR A 80 -8.57 -3.56 -14.19
CA THR A 80 -8.34 -2.56 -15.24
C THR A 80 -7.27 -1.59 -14.76
N MET A 81 -6.25 -1.39 -15.58
CA MET A 81 -5.23 -0.36 -15.36
C MET A 81 -5.60 0.89 -16.16
N TYR A 82 -5.57 2.01 -15.48
CA TYR A 82 -5.75 3.34 -16.05
C TYR A 82 -4.47 4.15 -15.93
N ASP A 83 -4.17 4.95 -16.93
CA ASP A 83 -3.09 5.93 -16.84
C ASP A 83 -3.49 7.15 -15.99
N ALA A 84 -2.56 8.08 -15.79
CA ALA A 84 -2.80 9.30 -15.01
C ALA A 84 -3.88 10.23 -15.63
N SER A 85 -4.15 10.10 -16.93
CA SER A 85 -5.25 10.80 -17.59
C SER A 85 -6.61 10.12 -17.41
N GLY A 86 -6.62 8.86 -16.88
CA GLY A 86 -7.79 8.01 -16.70
C GLY A 86 -8.18 7.24 -17.95
N GLU A 87 -7.29 7.16 -18.92
CA GLU A 87 -7.48 6.29 -20.08
C GLU A 87 -7.12 4.85 -19.71
N LYS A 88 -7.96 3.91 -20.16
CA LYS A 88 -7.74 2.51 -19.95
C LYS A 88 -6.59 2.00 -20.82
N VAL A 89 -5.53 1.47 -20.19
CA VAL A 89 -4.32 1.01 -20.87
C VAL A 89 -4.11 -0.49 -20.84
N LEU A 90 -4.75 -1.20 -19.89
CA LEU A 90 -4.69 -2.65 -19.77
C LEU A 90 -5.95 -3.17 -19.08
N ALA A 91 -6.41 -4.37 -19.46
CA ALA A 91 -7.43 -5.08 -18.70
C ALA A 91 -7.15 -6.58 -18.67
N PHE A 92 -7.37 -7.16 -17.51
CA PHE A 92 -7.28 -8.58 -17.25
C PHE A 92 -8.57 -9.07 -16.62
N ASN A 93 -9.13 -10.20 -17.08
CA ASN A 93 -10.32 -10.82 -16.51
C ASN A 93 -9.97 -12.22 -16.00
N SER A 94 -10.24 -12.48 -14.74
CA SER A 94 -10.04 -13.79 -14.11
C SER A 94 -11.36 -14.57 -14.08
N SER A 95 -11.41 -15.71 -14.74
CA SER A 95 -12.58 -16.61 -14.76
C SER A 95 -12.52 -17.67 -13.65
N GLU A 96 -11.33 -18.04 -13.20
CA GLU A 96 -11.11 -19.19 -12.30
C GLU A 96 -10.88 -18.77 -10.85
N HIS A 97 -10.15 -17.69 -10.63
CA HIS A 97 -9.70 -17.25 -9.30
C HIS A 97 -10.11 -15.81 -9.01
N TYR A 98 -10.31 -15.48 -7.75
CA TYR A 98 -10.48 -14.09 -7.32
C TYR A 98 -9.12 -13.40 -7.30
N VAL A 99 -9.06 -12.18 -7.85
CA VAL A 99 -7.93 -11.28 -7.65
C VAL A 99 -8.11 -10.63 -6.28
N ILE A 100 -7.16 -10.86 -5.38
CA ILE A 100 -7.21 -10.34 -4.01
C ILE A 100 -6.52 -8.98 -3.91
N ASP A 101 -5.52 -8.74 -4.76
CA ASP A 101 -4.86 -7.43 -4.84
C ASP A 101 -4.29 -7.19 -6.25
N ALA A 102 -4.19 -5.92 -6.64
CA ALA A 102 -3.55 -5.51 -7.88
C ALA A 102 -2.86 -4.16 -7.71
N THR A 103 -1.66 -4.02 -8.27
CA THR A 103 -0.88 -2.78 -8.18
C THR A 103 -0.18 -2.46 -9.50
N VAL A 104 -0.12 -1.16 -9.84
CA VAL A 104 0.69 -0.68 -10.96
C VAL A 104 2.11 -0.43 -10.48
N LEU A 105 3.09 -1.02 -11.15
CA LEU A 105 4.49 -0.83 -10.80
C LEU A 105 4.94 0.60 -11.11
N ARG A 106 6.02 1.02 -10.47
CA ARG A 106 6.52 2.41 -10.55
C ARG A 106 6.94 2.82 -11.97
N ASP A 107 7.26 1.88 -12.83
CA ASP A 107 7.61 2.13 -14.24
C ASP A 107 6.41 2.51 -15.12
N CYS A 108 5.18 2.42 -14.61
CA CYS A 108 3.93 2.70 -15.29
C CYS A 108 3.69 1.86 -16.56
N LYS A 109 4.43 0.76 -16.72
CA LYS A 109 4.34 -0.15 -17.87
C LYS A 109 3.87 -1.54 -17.47
N HIS A 110 4.00 -1.88 -16.19
CA HIS A 110 3.64 -3.19 -15.66
C HIS A 110 2.60 -3.07 -14.55
N MET A 111 1.73 -4.05 -14.49
CA MET A 111 0.74 -4.24 -13.44
C MET A 111 0.89 -5.65 -12.86
N ALA A 112 0.94 -5.76 -11.56
CA ALA A 112 0.85 -7.03 -10.87
C ALA A 112 -0.58 -7.28 -10.42
N ALA A 113 -1.07 -8.50 -10.61
CA ALA A 113 -2.32 -8.99 -10.05
C ALA A 113 -2.05 -10.28 -9.27
N VAL A 114 -2.61 -10.38 -8.07
CA VAL A 114 -2.45 -11.56 -7.22
C VAL A 114 -3.79 -12.26 -7.06
N THR A 115 -3.81 -13.54 -7.40
CA THR A 115 -5.00 -14.40 -7.27
C THR A 115 -4.81 -15.39 -6.14
N LEU A 116 -5.87 -15.59 -5.36
CA LEU A 116 -5.90 -16.60 -4.31
C LEU A 116 -6.33 -17.95 -4.89
N SER A 117 -5.57 -18.99 -4.56
CA SER A 117 -5.89 -20.39 -4.87
C SER A 117 -5.55 -21.30 -3.68
N GLU A 118 -5.78 -22.57 -3.85
CA GLU A 118 -5.43 -23.62 -2.88
C GLU A 118 -4.66 -24.72 -3.60
N SER A 119 -3.59 -25.19 -2.96
CA SER A 119 -2.80 -26.31 -3.47
C SER A 119 -2.40 -27.22 -2.30
N GLY A 120 -2.87 -28.48 -2.34
CA GLY A 120 -2.53 -29.48 -1.35
C GLY A 120 -3.01 -29.17 0.07
N GLY A 121 -4.11 -28.44 0.26
CA GLY A 121 -4.66 -28.04 1.55
C GLY A 121 -4.05 -26.78 2.15
N ALA A 122 -3.18 -26.08 1.40
CA ALA A 122 -2.57 -24.81 1.79
C ALA A 122 -2.98 -23.69 0.83
N PHE A 123 -3.01 -22.44 1.31
CA PHE A 123 -3.15 -21.27 0.44
C PHE A 123 -1.96 -21.20 -0.53
N ALA A 124 -2.27 -20.80 -1.76
CA ALA A 124 -1.29 -20.57 -2.81
C ALA A 124 -1.69 -19.31 -3.57
N ASP A 125 -0.97 -18.23 -3.33
CA ASP A 125 -1.19 -16.98 -4.03
C ASP A 125 -0.39 -16.98 -5.34
N THR A 126 -1.07 -16.73 -6.46
CA THR A 126 -0.39 -16.61 -7.76
C THR A 126 -0.22 -15.14 -8.11
N VAL A 127 1.03 -14.73 -8.25
CA VAL A 127 1.46 -13.38 -8.62
C VAL A 127 1.72 -13.35 -10.12
N SER A 128 0.89 -12.63 -10.87
CA SER A 128 1.00 -12.47 -12.31
C SER A 128 1.39 -11.03 -12.65
N VAL A 129 2.45 -10.84 -13.44
CA VAL A 129 2.88 -9.53 -13.92
C VAL A 129 2.48 -9.38 -15.38
N TYR A 130 1.74 -8.34 -15.69
CA TYR A 130 1.25 -7.99 -17.02
C TYR A 130 1.96 -6.76 -17.55
N SER A 131 2.23 -6.72 -18.86
CA SER A 131 2.74 -5.54 -19.55
C SER A 131 1.65 -4.84 -20.33
N ILE A 132 1.67 -3.51 -20.43
CA ILE A 132 0.77 -2.76 -21.31
C ILE A 132 0.86 -3.32 -22.73
N GLY A 133 -0.30 -3.54 -23.37
CA GLY A 133 -0.40 -4.08 -24.72
C GLY A 133 -0.41 -5.61 -24.81
N SER A 134 -0.37 -6.32 -23.67
CA SER A 134 -0.51 -7.78 -23.60
C SER A 134 -1.63 -8.18 -22.66
N ASP A 135 -2.47 -9.10 -23.08
CA ASP A 135 -3.50 -9.76 -22.25
C ASP A 135 -2.98 -11.03 -21.56
N GLN A 136 -1.75 -11.44 -21.89
CA GLN A 136 -1.07 -12.56 -21.25
C GLN A 136 -0.03 -12.04 -20.24
N PRO A 137 0.11 -12.71 -19.08
CA PRO A 137 1.13 -12.34 -18.12
C PRO A 137 2.53 -12.53 -18.70
N ALA A 138 3.39 -11.55 -18.50
CA ALA A 138 4.82 -11.64 -18.82
C ALA A 138 5.55 -12.60 -17.86
N ALA A 139 5.05 -12.72 -16.64
CA ALA A 139 5.58 -13.65 -15.63
C ALA A 139 4.49 -14.10 -14.68
N VAL A 140 4.64 -15.34 -14.16
CA VAL A 140 3.74 -15.94 -13.15
C VAL A 140 4.58 -16.60 -12.07
N ASN A 141 4.35 -16.24 -10.82
CA ASN A 141 5.02 -16.81 -9.66
C ASN A 141 3.97 -17.29 -8.64
N THR A 142 4.33 -18.26 -7.82
CA THR A 142 3.46 -18.79 -6.76
C THR A 142 4.10 -18.60 -5.41
N LEU A 143 3.37 -17.99 -4.48
CA LEU A 143 3.68 -17.91 -3.07
C LEU A 143 2.91 -19.02 -2.35
N THR A 144 3.61 -20.05 -1.88
CA THR A 144 3.00 -21.24 -1.26
C THR A 144 3.14 -21.19 0.26
N GLY A 145 2.06 -21.53 0.97
CA GLY A 145 2.07 -21.67 2.43
C GLY A 145 2.01 -20.38 3.21
N SER A 146 1.82 -19.26 2.54
CA SER A 146 1.62 -17.93 3.14
C SER A 146 0.40 -17.26 2.53
N LEU A 147 -0.17 -16.29 3.25
CA LEU A 147 -1.32 -15.50 2.80
C LEU A 147 -0.86 -14.09 2.46
N LEU A 148 -1.17 -13.63 1.24
CA LEU A 148 -0.91 -12.25 0.85
C LEU A 148 -1.77 -11.29 1.68
N LEU A 149 -1.14 -10.26 2.21
CA LEU A 149 -1.79 -9.18 2.95
C LEU A 149 -1.89 -7.90 2.11
N SER A 150 -0.87 -7.57 1.33
CA SER A 150 -0.89 -6.45 0.39
C SER A 150 0.26 -6.51 -0.61
N THR A 151 0.13 -5.77 -1.71
CA THR A 151 1.21 -5.52 -2.66
C THR A 151 1.60 -4.04 -2.66
N GLY A 152 2.79 -3.75 -3.17
CA GLY A 152 3.30 -2.39 -3.33
C GLY A 152 4.52 -2.36 -4.22
N SER A 153 5.10 -1.17 -4.40
CA SER A 153 6.32 -1.02 -5.19
C SER A 153 7.44 -0.39 -4.35
N VAL A 154 8.52 -1.13 -4.14
CA VAL A 154 9.71 -0.69 -3.41
C VAL A 154 10.90 -0.68 -4.37
N ALA A 155 11.58 0.45 -4.51
CA ALA A 155 12.74 0.62 -5.39
C ALA A 155 12.50 0.13 -6.85
N GLY A 156 11.25 0.20 -7.33
CA GLY A 156 10.87 -0.26 -8.66
C GLY A 156 10.57 -1.75 -8.78
N THR A 157 10.76 -2.55 -7.72
CA THR A 157 10.32 -3.95 -7.64
C THR A 157 8.90 -4.06 -7.12
N LEU A 158 8.21 -5.14 -7.46
CA LEU A 158 6.97 -5.54 -6.82
C LEU A 158 7.30 -6.14 -5.44
N ALA A 159 6.71 -5.59 -4.38
CA ALA A 159 6.78 -6.13 -3.04
C ALA A 159 5.46 -6.83 -2.70
N CYS A 160 5.54 -8.11 -2.36
CA CYS A 160 4.43 -8.92 -1.87
C CYS A 160 4.58 -9.13 -0.37
N LEU A 161 3.74 -8.49 0.42
CA LEU A 161 3.70 -8.64 1.87
C LEU A 161 2.76 -9.79 2.21
N THR A 162 3.26 -10.77 2.95
CA THR A 162 2.49 -11.91 3.43
C THR A 162 2.42 -11.95 4.96
N ASP A 163 1.71 -12.89 5.51
CA ASP A 163 1.68 -13.15 6.95
C ASP A 163 3.00 -13.71 7.51
N GLU A 164 3.92 -14.17 6.64
CA GLU A 164 5.23 -14.72 7.03
C GLU A 164 6.43 -13.82 6.67
N GLY A 165 6.28 -12.88 5.73
CA GLY A 165 7.40 -12.07 5.26
C GLY A 165 7.10 -11.18 4.07
N LEU A 166 8.17 -10.71 3.45
CA LEU A 166 8.17 -9.96 2.20
C LEU A 166 8.87 -10.75 1.10
N THR A 167 8.30 -10.75 -0.08
CA THR A 167 8.94 -11.28 -1.30
C THR A 167 8.95 -10.19 -2.36
N PHE A 168 10.09 -10.02 -3.04
CA PHE A 168 10.28 -9.01 -4.05
C PHE A 168 10.49 -9.64 -5.42
N PHE A 169 9.81 -9.11 -6.42
CA PHE A 169 9.95 -9.53 -7.82
C PHE A 169 10.33 -8.34 -8.69
N GLY A 170 11.17 -8.56 -9.68
CA GLY A 170 11.44 -7.60 -10.73
C GLY A 170 10.21 -7.36 -11.62
N THR A 171 10.28 -6.36 -12.50
CA THR A 171 9.23 -6.07 -13.49
C THR A 171 9.11 -7.19 -14.53
N ASP A 172 10.16 -8.01 -14.70
CA ASP A 172 10.18 -9.23 -15.48
C ASP A 172 9.64 -10.46 -14.72
N GLY A 173 9.22 -10.28 -13.48
CA GLY A 173 8.74 -11.31 -12.57
C GLY A 173 9.84 -12.18 -11.96
N ALA A 174 11.12 -11.90 -12.21
CA ALA A 174 12.20 -12.63 -11.56
C ALA A 174 12.23 -12.35 -10.06
N LEU A 175 12.46 -13.38 -9.24
CA LEU A 175 12.64 -13.22 -7.79
C LEU A 175 13.87 -12.34 -7.51
N SER A 176 13.66 -11.19 -6.88
CA SER A 176 14.72 -10.25 -6.49
C SER A 176 15.26 -10.57 -5.11
N GLY A 177 14.39 -10.96 -4.17
CA GLY A 177 14.77 -11.31 -2.82
C GLY A 177 13.57 -11.63 -1.94
N SER A 178 13.85 -12.09 -0.72
CA SER A 178 12.81 -12.33 0.28
C SER A 178 13.34 -12.07 1.68
N TYR A 179 12.46 -11.58 2.55
CA TYR A 179 12.70 -11.37 3.97
C TYR A 179 11.66 -12.12 4.78
N ARG A 180 12.10 -13.08 5.60
CA ARG A 180 11.23 -13.79 6.55
C ARG A 180 11.20 -13.05 7.88
N TYR A 181 10.01 -12.93 8.49
CA TYR A 181 9.88 -12.25 9.77
C TYR A 181 10.67 -12.96 10.89
N GLU A 182 11.47 -12.19 11.63
CA GLU A 182 12.13 -12.67 12.84
C GLU A 182 11.14 -12.87 14.00
N TYR A 183 10.08 -12.06 14.06
CA TYR A 183 9.00 -12.14 15.03
C TYR A 183 7.68 -12.42 14.33
N PRO A 184 6.85 -13.35 14.82
CA PRO A 184 5.75 -13.91 14.04
C PRO A 184 4.54 -12.98 13.83
N TYR A 185 4.48 -11.83 14.51
CA TYR A 185 3.32 -10.94 14.41
C TYR A 185 3.67 -9.63 13.75
N LEU A 186 3.15 -9.43 12.55
CA LEU A 186 3.17 -8.14 11.88
C LEU A 186 2.17 -7.20 12.57
N ARG A 187 2.64 -6.04 13.02
CA ARG A 187 1.86 -5.02 13.73
C ARG A 187 1.63 -3.78 12.89
N GLY A 188 2.53 -3.50 11.97
CA GLY A 188 2.44 -2.40 11.05
C GLY A 188 3.39 -2.58 9.88
N GLN A 189 3.09 -1.93 8.79
CA GLN A 189 3.90 -1.96 7.58
C GLN A 189 3.79 -0.67 6.80
N SER A 190 4.80 -0.35 6.03
CA SER A 190 4.73 0.67 4.99
C SER A 190 5.65 0.27 3.83
N LEU A 191 5.05 0.13 2.64
CA LEU A 191 5.75 -0.16 1.38
C LEU A 191 6.01 1.12 0.57
N ASN A 192 5.81 2.30 1.17
CA ASN A 192 5.91 3.61 0.51
C ASN A 192 7.30 4.26 0.64
N GLY A 193 8.27 3.57 1.25
CA GLY A 193 9.66 4.00 1.23
C GLY A 193 10.22 4.02 -0.20
N GLU A 194 11.13 4.96 -0.48
CA GLU A 194 11.72 5.09 -1.82
C GLU A 194 12.49 3.82 -2.23
N ASN A 195 13.33 3.31 -1.32
CA ASN A 195 14.22 2.17 -1.57
C ASN A 195 14.16 1.12 -0.44
N PHE A 196 13.12 1.12 0.36
CA PHE A 196 12.95 0.20 1.47
C PHE A 196 11.48 0.00 1.81
N ALA A 197 11.18 -1.15 2.41
CA ALA A 197 9.95 -1.40 3.15
C ALA A 197 10.21 -1.25 4.65
N ALA A 198 9.25 -0.71 5.41
CA ALA A 198 9.31 -0.63 6.86
C ALA A 198 8.29 -1.61 7.47
N LEU A 199 8.73 -2.41 8.43
CA LEU A 199 7.94 -3.41 9.13
C LEU A 199 8.01 -3.19 10.64
N LEU A 200 6.88 -3.28 11.30
CA LEU A 200 6.80 -3.32 12.76
C LEU A 200 6.39 -4.73 13.18
N LEU A 201 7.29 -5.45 13.78
CA LEU A 201 7.14 -6.85 14.15
C LEU A 201 7.04 -7.01 15.67
N SER A 202 6.24 -7.95 16.16
CA SER A 202 6.13 -8.25 17.59
C SER A 202 6.38 -9.74 17.84
N ARG A 203 7.03 -10.03 18.95
CA ARG A 203 7.23 -11.41 19.41
C ARG A 203 5.94 -12.01 19.97
N TYR A 204 5.05 -11.20 20.49
CA TYR A 204 3.83 -11.60 21.17
C TYR A 204 2.59 -10.97 20.54
N ARG A 205 1.43 -11.62 20.68
CA ARG A 205 0.13 -11.08 20.24
C ARG A 205 -0.28 -9.80 20.96
N SER A 206 0.20 -9.60 22.17
CA SER A 206 -0.07 -8.41 22.97
C SER A 206 1.24 -7.97 23.62
N GLY A 207 1.37 -6.67 23.88
CA GLY A 207 2.55 -6.06 24.49
C GLY A 207 3.11 -4.91 23.65
N SER A 208 3.92 -4.09 24.30
CA SER A 208 4.52 -2.88 23.71
C SER A 208 5.91 -3.10 23.11
N THR A 209 6.54 -4.26 23.36
CA THR A 209 7.87 -4.54 22.80
C THR A 209 7.74 -5.00 21.36
N MET A 210 8.19 -4.16 20.46
CA MET A 210 8.16 -4.41 19.03
C MET A 210 9.54 -4.15 18.43
N LYS A 211 9.77 -4.69 17.24
CA LYS A 211 10.98 -4.46 16.46
C LYS A 211 10.58 -3.73 15.17
N LEU A 212 11.11 -2.53 14.98
CA LEU A 212 11.07 -1.84 13.70
C LEU A 212 12.19 -2.38 12.82
N VAL A 213 11.88 -2.78 11.61
CA VAL A 213 12.84 -3.32 10.65
C VAL A 213 12.66 -2.62 9.31
N THR A 214 13.76 -2.27 8.67
CA THR A 214 13.77 -1.79 7.28
C THR A 214 14.38 -2.86 6.39
N VAL A 215 13.75 -3.10 5.24
CA VAL A 215 14.11 -4.18 4.32
C VAL A 215 14.30 -3.59 2.92
N SER A 216 15.40 -3.91 2.27
CA SER A 216 15.68 -3.52 0.88
C SER A 216 15.03 -4.49 -0.12
N GLN A 217 15.02 -4.10 -1.40
CA GLN A 217 14.42 -4.86 -2.50
C GLN A 217 15.07 -6.23 -2.77
N ASP A 218 16.27 -6.48 -2.23
CA ASP A 218 16.96 -7.78 -2.31
C ASP A 218 16.64 -8.70 -1.12
N GLY A 219 15.71 -8.27 -0.24
CA GLY A 219 15.32 -9.00 0.96
C GLY A 219 16.26 -8.83 2.15
N SER A 220 17.32 -8.04 2.03
CA SER A 220 18.23 -7.78 3.14
C SER A 220 17.62 -6.81 4.14
N ALA A 221 17.75 -7.10 5.44
CA ALA A 221 17.47 -6.12 6.47
C ALA A 221 18.54 -5.02 6.45
N LEU A 222 18.12 -3.77 6.24
CA LEU A 222 19.01 -2.60 6.28
C LEU A 222 19.35 -2.22 7.71
N ALA A 223 18.35 -2.22 8.58
CA ALA A 223 18.50 -1.95 10.01
C ALA A 223 17.36 -2.57 10.81
N SER A 224 17.56 -2.71 12.12
CA SER A 224 16.53 -3.09 13.08
C SER A 224 16.68 -2.33 14.38
N LEU A 225 15.55 -1.97 15.01
CA LEU A 225 15.48 -1.21 16.25
C LEU A 225 14.38 -1.78 17.13
N ASP A 226 14.73 -2.15 18.37
CA ASP A 226 13.72 -2.53 19.35
C ASP A 226 13.04 -1.26 19.90
N THR A 227 11.70 -1.24 19.85
CA THR A 227 10.91 -0.14 20.40
C THR A 227 10.48 -0.47 21.81
N SER A 228 10.61 0.48 22.73
CA SER A 228 10.23 0.30 24.16
C SER A 228 8.87 0.91 24.50
N GLY A 229 8.25 1.64 23.57
CA GLY A 229 6.97 2.31 23.75
C GLY A 229 5.84 1.69 22.94
N GLU A 230 4.61 2.04 23.31
CA GLU A 230 3.42 1.69 22.53
C GLU A 230 3.45 2.49 21.21
N VAL A 231 3.50 1.79 20.07
CA VAL A 231 3.41 2.39 18.74
C VAL A 231 1.95 2.44 18.33
N LEU A 232 1.44 3.65 18.09
CA LEU A 232 0.06 3.90 17.65
C LEU A 232 -0.07 3.85 16.13
N SER A 233 0.94 4.36 15.42
CA SER A 233 0.92 4.45 13.96
C SER A 233 2.33 4.53 13.40
N MET A 234 2.50 4.03 12.18
CA MET A 234 3.74 4.11 11.42
C MET A 234 3.45 4.45 9.96
N SER A 235 4.25 5.32 9.38
CA SER A 235 4.16 5.68 7.97
C SER A 235 5.55 5.96 7.41
N ALA A 236 5.84 5.47 6.20
CA ALA A 236 7.07 5.80 5.49
C ALA A 236 6.78 6.53 4.18
N ALA A 237 7.63 7.47 3.81
CA ALA A 237 7.60 8.12 2.50
C ALA A 237 9.01 8.67 2.16
N GLY A 238 9.41 8.55 0.90
CA GLY A 238 10.74 8.93 0.49
C GLY A 238 11.80 8.17 1.30
N LYS A 239 12.68 8.91 1.96
CA LYS A 239 13.76 8.37 2.82
C LYS A 239 13.45 8.48 4.32
N TYR A 240 12.19 8.62 4.71
CA TYR A 240 11.83 8.83 6.11
C TYR A 240 10.77 7.84 6.58
N ILE A 241 10.81 7.54 7.88
CA ILE A 241 9.86 6.70 8.58
C ILE A 241 9.40 7.45 9.82
N ALA A 242 8.12 7.80 9.87
CA ALA A 242 7.50 8.36 11.06
C ALA A 242 6.91 7.24 11.91
N VAL A 243 7.25 7.20 13.18
CA VAL A 243 6.68 6.30 14.19
C VAL A 243 6.05 7.17 15.28
N LEU A 244 4.74 7.06 15.39
CA LEU A 244 3.98 7.74 16.43
C LEU A 244 3.84 6.80 17.63
N TYR A 245 4.44 7.21 18.73
CA TYR A 245 4.27 6.59 20.04
C TYR A 245 3.09 7.22 20.79
N SER A 246 2.77 6.71 21.97
CA SER A 246 1.67 7.24 22.80
C SER A 246 1.88 8.69 23.25
N ASP A 247 3.13 9.15 23.33
CA ASP A 247 3.54 10.46 23.87
C ASP A 247 4.46 11.25 22.96
N SER A 248 4.97 10.64 21.89
CA SER A 248 5.96 11.26 21.02
C SER A 248 5.87 10.76 19.57
N LEU A 249 6.30 11.62 18.65
CA LEU A 249 6.60 11.28 17.25
C LEU A 249 8.11 11.21 17.10
N VAL A 250 8.59 10.14 16.47
CA VAL A 250 10.00 10.04 16.05
C VAL A 250 10.05 9.78 14.54
N ILE A 251 10.86 10.55 13.84
CA ILE A 251 11.16 10.33 12.42
C ILE A 251 12.53 9.71 12.33
N TYR A 252 12.62 8.59 11.61
CA TYR A 252 13.85 7.83 11.40
C TYR A 252 14.28 7.88 9.93
N THR A 253 15.58 7.68 9.72
CA THR A 253 16.17 7.33 8.42
C THR A 253 15.93 5.84 8.11
N PRO A 254 16.22 5.34 6.88
CA PRO A 254 16.17 3.91 6.59
C PRO A 254 17.15 3.06 7.42
N GLN A 255 18.22 3.67 7.97
CA GLN A 255 19.17 3.04 8.88
C GLN A 255 18.68 3.05 10.34
N LEU A 256 17.44 3.53 10.56
CA LEU A 256 16.80 3.69 11.87
C LEU A 256 17.56 4.62 12.83
N GLU A 257 18.28 5.58 12.28
CA GLU A 257 18.83 6.70 13.01
C GLU A 257 17.74 7.76 13.20
N GLU A 258 17.64 8.33 14.39
CA GLU A 258 16.68 9.40 14.67
C GLU A 258 17.03 10.66 13.85
N TYR A 259 16.10 11.07 12.99
CA TYR A 259 16.21 12.29 12.20
C TYR A 259 15.58 13.49 12.92
N ALA A 260 14.41 13.28 13.53
CA ALA A 260 13.68 14.30 14.27
C ALA A 260 12.75 13.69 15.32
N ARG A 261 12.44 14.47 16.35
CA ARG A 261 11.53 14.09 17.43
C ARG A 261 10.60 15.25 17.79
N LEU A 262 9.38 14.91 18.14
CA LEU A 262 8.39 15.81 18.74
C LEU A 262 7.74 15.10 19.93
N ASP A 263 7.89 15.65 21.12
CA ASP A 263 7.23 15.18 22.33
C ASP A 263 5.86 15.87 22.53
N GLY A 264 5.00 15.28 23.37
CA GLY A 264 3.69 15.84 23.66
C GLY A 264 2.68 15.61 22.56
N THR A 265 2.66 14.42 21.97
CA THR A 265 1.76 14.07 20.85
C THR A 265 0.57 13.21 21.25
N GLU A 266 0.16 13.19 22.52
CA GLU A 266 -0.93 12.37 23.06
C GLU A 266 -2.29 12.62 22.39
N TYR A 267 -2.45 13.76 21.74
CA TYR A 267 -3.64 14.12 20.96
C TYR A 267 -3.72 13.39 19.60
N ALA A 268 -2.59 12.91 19.09
CA ALA A 268 -2.53 12.25 17.79
C ALA A 268 -2.87 10.75 17.89
N ARG A 269 -3.43 10.20 16.83
CA ARG A 269 -3.79 8.79 16.70
C ARG A 269 -3.15 8.14 15.47
N LEU A 270 -2.88 8.95 14.46
CA LEU A 270 -2.31 8.52 13.19
C LEU A 270 -1.21 9.50 12.77
N VAL A 271 -0.17 8.98 12.13
CA VAL A 271 0.85 9.78 11.46
C VAL A 271 0.91 9.43 9.98
N LEU A 272 1.05 10.44 9.13
CA LEU A 272 1.30 10.30 7.71
C LEU A 272 2.63 11.00 7.38
N MET A 273 3.61 10.21 6.97
CA MET A 273 4.92 10.73 6.55
C MET A 273 4.84 11.28 5.13
N ARG A 274 5.56 12.37 4.86
CA ARG A 274 5.73 12.94 3.53
C ARG A 274 7.18 12.81 3.07
N ALA A 275 7.37 12.71 1.75
CA ALA A 275 8.70 12.52 1.17
C ALA A 275 9.65 13.71 1.39
N ASP A 276 9.11 14.89 1.70
CA ASP A 276 9.88 16.11 2.02
C ASP A 276 10.42 16.15 3.46
N GLY A 277 10.16 15.13 4.27
CA GLY A 277 10.59 15.03 5.66
C GLY A 277 9.58 15.58 6.67
N THR A 278 8.50 16.19 6.21
CA THR A 278 7.41 16.64 7.09
C THR A 278 6.42 15.51 7.40
N ALA A 279 5.70 15.61 8.50
CA ALA A 279 4.69 14.63 8.88
C ALA A 279 3.36 15.28 9.23
N VAL A 280 2.25 14.64 8.85
CA VAL A 280 0.92 15.05 9.29
C VAL A 280 0.50 14.18 10.46
N LEU A 281 0.22 14.79 11.59
CA LEU A 281 -0.36 14.17 12.78
C LEU A 281 -1.88 14.33 12.72
N VAL A 282 -2.62 13.25 12.89
CA VAL A 282 -4.08 13.25 12.83
C VAL A 282 -4.62 12.82 14.18
N GLY A 283 -5.44 13.67 14.77
CA GLY A 283 -6.21 13.42 15.99
C GLY A 283 -7.67 13.10 15.67
N SER A 284 -8.52 13.14 16.71
CA SER A 284 -9.95 12.82 16.56
C SER A 284 -10.75 13.89 15.79
N SER A 285 -10.31 15.14 15.80
CA SER A 285 -11.04 16.28 15.20
C SER A 285 -10.15 17.28 14.48
N SER A 286 -8.85 17.06 14.45
CA SER A 286 -7.89 18.01 13.89
C SER A 286 -6.68 17.28 13.31
N ALA A 287 -6.00 17.93 12.39
CA ALA A 287 -4.72 17.48 11.82
C ALA A 287 -3.70 18.61 11.92
N TRP A 288 -2.45 18.26 12.17
CA TRP A 288 -1.33 19.19 12.31
C TRP A 288 -0.19 18.77 11.42
N LEU A 289 0.44 19.76 10.81
CA LEU A 289 1.66 19.54 10.04
C LEU A 289 2.87 19.76 10.98
N TYR A 290 3.67 18.73 11.15
CA TYR A 290 4.98 18.82 11.79
C TYR A 290 6.07 19.04 10.75
N ILE A 291 6.88 20.06 10.97
CA ILE A 291 8.05 20.44 10.17
C ILE A 291 9.25 20.31 11.10
N PRO A 292 10.16 19.34 10.87
CA PRO A 292 11.36 19.14 11.68
C PRO A 292 12.31 20.31 11.70
#